data_19b0efbcac90052923860d667f21d280
#
_entry.id   19b0efbcac90052923860d667f21d280
#
_cell.length_a   1.000
_cell.length_b   1.000
_cell.length_c   1.000
_cell.angle_alpha   90.00
_cell.angle_beta   90.00
_cell.angle_gamma   90.00
#
_symmetry.space_group_name_H-M   'P 1'
#
loop_
_entity.id
_entity.type
_entity.pdbx_description
1 polymer ?
#
loop_
_entity_poly.entity_id
_entity_poly.type
_entity_poly.pdbx_seq_one_letter_code
_entity_poly.pdbx_strand_id
1 'polypeptide(L)'
;MKYRYELLNNHYVADIDGKKFLIDTGNTYSFQVDAIPGNIVIDGYPHQLTPETRLDTEEKKRKTYDLIGCPYLDGFIGIDIIKKTGLTIYKDGWLEFAIRDVLGSIRTELSQYRGYFLVKAQSNGVSGSMLVDLGATVGYGIREAFCGETPYCLDKYDYNPELGEMHSKMYHQDVTIAGITRTMDMGYNKDVMGRPLCPQVPFVGSVTNFFDEVCVFDTRNWLLILK
;
A
#
# COMPACT_ATOMS: atom_id res chain seq x y z
N MET A 1 12.47 -9.57 -14.37
CA MET A 1 11.61 -10.79 -14.43
C MET A 1 10.19 -10.40 -14.06
N LYS A 2 9.15 -11.10 -14.60
CA LYS A 2 7.75 -10.89 -14.21
C LYS A 2 7.33 -11.93 -13.18
N TYR A 3 6.63 -11.47 -12.15
CA TYR A 3 6.07 -12.30 -11.09
C TYR A 3 4.54 -12.23 -11.17
N ARG A 4 3.87 -13.36 -10.96
CA ARG A 4 2.41 -13.40 -10.85
C ARG A 4 1.98 -12.80 -9.51
N TYR A 5 0.86 -12.09 -9.50
CA TYR A 5 0.20 -11.71 -8.27
C TYR A 5 -1.30 -12.02 -8.31
N GLU A 6 -1.88 -12.14 -7.15
CA GLU A 6 -3.33 -12.15 -6.90
C GLU A 6 -3.69 -10.83 -6.18
N LEU A 7 -4.76 -10.17 -6.61
CA LEU A 7 -5.31 -9.02 -5.88
C LEU A 7 -6.40 -9.53 -4.94
N LEU A 8 -6.08 -9.64 -3.65
CA LEU A 8 -6.94 -10.17 -2.60
C LEU A 8 -7.31 -9.05 -1.63
N ASN A 9 -8.60 -8.75 -1.46
CA ASN A 9 -9.07 -7.67 -0.58
C ASN A 9 -8.26 -6.36 -0.72
N ASN A 10 -7.98 -5.96 -1.97
CA ASN A 10 -7.15 -4.78 -2.32
C ASN A 10 -5.65 -4.92 -2.04
N HIS A 11 -5.15 -6.12 -1.75
CA HIS A 11 -3.75 -6.40 -1.48
C HIS A 11 -3.09 -7.18 -2.62
N TYR A 12 -1.89 -6.77 -3.01
CA TYR A 12 -1.08 -7.47 -4.02
C TYR A 12 -0.27 -8.58 -3.38
N VAL A 13 -0.69 -9.83 -3.55
CA VAL A 13 0.04 -11.00 -3.07
C VAL A 13 0.79 -11.63 -4.24
N ALA A 14 2.10 -11.45 -4.28
CA ALA A 14 2.96 -11.93 -5.35
C ALA A 14 3.52 -13.32 -5.06
N ASP A 15 3.60 -14.17 -6.09
CA ASP A 15 4.36 -15.41 -6.05
C ASP A 15 5.79 -15.13 -6.54
N ILE A 16 6.76 -15.29 -5.64
CA ILE A 16 8.18 -15.11 -5.91
C ILE A 16 8.89 -16.42 -5.53
N ASP A 17 9.31 -17.17 -6.54
CA ASP A 17 9.96 -18.47 -6.39
C ASP A 17 9.14 -19.48 -5.54
N GLY A 18 7.80 -19.50 -5.75
CA GLY A 18 6.88 -20.38 -5.04
C GLY A 18 6.55 -19.95 -3.62
N LYS A 19 6.92 -18.74 -3.23
CA LYS A 19 6.61 -18.12 -1.94
C LYS A 19 5.67 -16.94 -2.11
N LYS A 20 4.75 -16.75 -1.15
CA LYS A 20 3.74 -15.68 -1.18
C LYS A 20 4.20 -14.46 -0.39
N PHE A 21 4.35 -13.34 -1.08
CA PHE A 21 4.74 -12.06 -0.49
C PHE A 21 3.68 -10.98 -0.71
N LEU A 22 3.28 -10.31 0.36
CA LEU A 22 2.51 -9.08 0.25
C LEU A 22 3.40 -7.95 -0.24
N ILE A 23 2.99 -7.23 -1.26
CA ILE A 23 3.63 -5.97 -1.68
C ILE A 23 3.04 -4.84 -0.84
N ASP A 24 3.86 -4.27 0.03
CA ASP A 24 3.36 -3.38 1.07
C ASP A 24 4.24 -2.11 1.19
N THR A 25 3.79 -1.03 0.56
CA THR A 25 4.45 0.28 0.65
C THR A 25 4.10 1.05 1.92
N GLY A 26 3.25 0.52 2.78
CA GLY A 26 3.03 0.95 4.15
C GLY A 26 4.12 0.48 5.11
N ASN A 27 5.00 -0.43 4.66
CA ASN A 27 6.18 -0.88 5.40
C ASN A 27 7.47 -0.35 4.79
N THR A 28 8.33 0.23 5.63
CA THR A 28 9.64 0.76 5.19
C THR A 28 10.68 -0.33 4.99
N TYR A 29 10.49 -1.51 5.57
CA TYR A 29 11.38 -2.67 5.48
C TYR A 29 10.63 -3.90 5.00
N SER A 30 11.35 -4.74 4.24
CA SER A 30 10.89 -6.07 3.85
C SER A 30 11.20 -7.08 4.93
N PHE A 31 10.27 -7.99 5.19
CA PHE A 31 10.43 -8.97 6.26
C PHE A 31 9.82 -10.32 5.92
N GLN A 32 10.33 -11.34 6.60
CA GLN A 32 9.84 -12.70 6.56
C GLN A 32 8.97 -12.96 7.80
N VAL A 33 7.87 -13.68 7.63
CA VAL A 33 6.93 -13.97 8.72
C VAL A 33 7.53 -14.90 9.77
N ASP A 34 8.48 -15.76 9.37
CA ASP A 34 9.20 -16.61 10.31
C ASP A 34 10.24 -15.83 11.12
N ALA A 35 10.51 -16.32 12.35
CA ALA A 35 11.43 -15.69 13.29
C ALA A 35 12.91 -15.73 12.87
N ILE A 36 13.25 -16.36 11.75
CA ILE A 36 14.62 -16.51 11.26
C ILE A 36 14.86 -15.53 10.10
N PRO A 37 15.94 -14.75 10.11
CA PRO A 37 16.29 -13.90 8.97
C PRO A 37 16.41 -14.73 7.69
N GLY A 38 15.82 -14.26 6.61
CA GLY A 38 15.84 -14.93 5.31
C GLY A 38 16.39 -14.04 4.21
N ASN A 39 16.52 -14.64 3.04
CA ASN A 39 16.83 -13.92 1.82
C ASN A 39 15.77 -14.25 0.76
N ILE A 40 15.46 -13.27 -0.07
CA ILE A 40 14.69 -13.45 -1.29
C ILE A 40 15.58 -13.06 -2.47
N VAL A 41 15.47 -13.80 -3.57
CA VAL A 41 16.18 -13.46 -4.81
C VAL A 41 15.18 -12.80 -5.76
N ILE A 42 15.43 -11.54 -6.11
CA ILE A 42 14.61 -10.78 -7.05
C ILE A 42 15.48 -10.42 -8.26
N ASP A 43 15.08 -10.87 -9.44
CA ASP A 43 15.83 -10.66 -10.70
C ASP A 43 17.31 -11.10 -10.63
N GLY A 44 17.60 -12.16 -9.85
CA GLY A 44 18.94 -12.70 -9.66
C GLY A 44 19.75 -12.00 -8.56
N TYR A 45 19.20 -10.99 -7.90
CA TYR A 45 19.87 -10.27 -6.81
C TYR A 45 19.28 -10.69 -5.44
N PRO A 46 20.13 -11.07 -4.47
CA PRO A 46 19.68 -11.41 -3.14
C PRO A 46 19.32 -10.14 -2.35
N HIS A 47 18.18 -10.19 -1.67
CA HIS A 47 17.73 -9.17 -0.74
C HIS A 47 17.51 -9.82 0.62
N GLN A 48 18.07 -9.20 1.66
CA GLN A 48 17.89 -9.66 3.02
C GLN A 48 16.50 -9.28 3.53
N LEU A 49 15.82 -10.24 4.15
CA LEU A 49 14.56 -10.05 4.85
C LEU A 49 14.81 -10.05 6.36
N THR A 50 14.26 -9.08 7.06
CA THR A 50 14.29 -9.05 8.52
C THR A 50 13.21 -10.00 9.09
N PRO A 51 13.38 -10.57 10.30
CA PRO A 51 12.30 -11.28 10.96
C PRO A 51 11.15 -10.34 11.29
N GLU A 52 9.91 -10.78 11.06
CA GLU A 52 8.73 -10.03 11.49
C GLU A 52 8.47 -10.28 12.98
N THR A 53 8.53 -9.22 13.77
CA THR A 53 8.32 -9.28 15.21
C THR A 53 6.92 -8.86 15.65
N ARG A 54 6.14 -8.24 14.78
CA ARG A 54 4.77 -7.78 15.06
C ARG A 54 3.75 -8.91 14.91
N LEU A 55 4.04 -9.92 14.08
CA LEU A 55 3.24 -11.14 13.90
C LEU A 55 3.77 -12.28 14.80
N ASP A 56 3.97 -11.99 16.08
CA ASP A 56 4.60 -12.85 17.06
C ASP A 56 3.68 -13.96 17.62
N THR A 57 2.40 -13.92 17.30
CA THR A 57 1.41 -14.92 17.72
C THR A 57 0.62 -15.45 16.53
N GLU A 58 0.15 -16.70 16.64
CA GLU A 58 -0.71 -17.32 15.62
C GLU A 58 -2.04 -16.56 15.46
N GLU A 59 -2.54 -15.93 16.52
CA GLU A 59 -3.74 -15.09 16.46
C GLU A 59 -3.52 -13.85 15.58
N LYS A 60 -2.40 -13.13 15.74
CA LYS A 60 -2.05 -11.96 14.93
C LYS A 60 -1.83 -12.35 13.47
N LYS A 61 -1.14 -13.46 13.22
CA LYS A 61 -0.96 -14.00 11.86
C LYS A 61 -2.32 -14.28 11.22
N ARG A 62 -3.19 -15.02 11.91
CA ARG A 62 -4.52 -15.36 11.41
C ARG A 62 -5.34 -14.11 11.09
N LYS A 63 -5.40 -13.11 12.01
CA LYS A 63 -6.13 -11.85 11.76
C LYS A 63 -5.60 -11.11 10.54
N THR A 64 -4.28 -11.06 10.36
CA THR A 64 -3.64 -10.45 9.19
C THR A 64 -4.00 -11.22 7.91
N TYR A 65 -3.91 -12.55 7.94
CA TYR A 65 -4.21 -13.38 6.77
C TYR A 65 -5.70 -13.33 6.38
N ASP A 66 -6.60 -13.33 7.36
CA ASP A 66 -8.04 -13.19 7.15
C ASP A 66 -8.37 -11.83 6.51
N LEU A 67 -7.73 -10.75 6.98
CA LEU A 67 -7.91 -9.41 6.42
C LEU A 67 -7.45 -9.33 4.95
N ILE A 68 -6.27 -9.88 4.66
CA ILE A 68 -5.71 -9.92 3.30
C ILE A 68 -6.52 -10.86 2.39
N GLY A 69 -7.14 -11.88 2.96
CA GLY A 69 -7.83 -12.95 2.21
C GLY A 69 -6.85 -14.02 1.68
N CYS A 70 -5.68 -14.13 2.30
CA CYS A 70 -4.66 -15.12 1.95
C CYS A 70 -4.42 -16.06 3.14
N PRO A 71 -4.47 -17.40 2.98
CA PRO A 71 -4.37 -18.34 4.10
C PRO A 71 -2.98 -18.36 4.77
N TYR A 72 -1.96 -17.89 4.10
CA TYR A 72 -0.60 -17.74 4.62
C TYR A 72 0.20 -16.76 3.77
N LEU A 73 1.23 -16.17 4.38
CA LEU A 73 2.25 -15.37 3.71
C LEU A 73 3.63 -15.84 4.18
N ASP A 74 4.58 -15.87 3.28
CA ASP A 74 6.00 -16.07 3.61
C ASP A 74 6.67 -14.78 4.07
N GLY A 75 6.16 -13.62 3.63
CA GLY A 75 6.70 -12.32 4.01
C GLY A 75 6.03 -11.15 3.34
N PHE A 76 6.68 -10.00 3.46
CA PHE A 76 6.24 -8.71 2.95
C PHE A 76 7.40 -8.03 2.22
N ILE A 77 7.13 -7.46 1.07
CA ILE A 77 8.08 -6.65 0.31
C ILE A 77 7.77 -5.18 0.56
N GLY A 78 8.66 -4.53 1.29
CA GLY A 78 8.55 -3.14 1.68
C GLY A 78 9.29 -2.17 0.74
N ILE A 79 9.31 -0.92 1.17
CA ILE A 79 9.92 0.18 0.39
C ILE A 79 11.43 0.01 0.21
N ASP A 80 12.13 -0.61 1.13
CA ASP A 80 13.59 -0.81 1.07
C ASP A 80 14.05 -1.59 -0.17
N ILE A 81 13.26 -2.56 -0.63
CA ILE A 81 13.50 -3.28 -1.89
C ILE A 81 12.99 -2.44 -3.06
N ILE A 82 11.73 -1.97 -3.01
CA ILE A 82 11.10 -1.20 -4.09
C ILE A 82 11.92 0.05 -4.43
N LYS A 83 12.48 0.73 -3.44
CA LYS A 83 13.34 1.91 -3.64
C LYS A 83 14.60 1.60 -4.45
N LYS A 84 15.16 0.40 -4.32
CA LYS A 84 16.36 -0.02 -5.05
C LYS A 84 16.07 -0.46 -6.47
N THR A 85 14.91 -1.06 -6.69
CA THR A 85 14.55 -1.74 -7.95
C THR A 85 13.58 -0.94 -8.81
N GLY A 86 12.73 -0.10 -8.20
CA GLY A 86 11.46 0.32 -8.75
C GLY A 86 10.42 -0.80 -8.65
N LEU A 87 9.18 -0.48 -9.03
CA LEU A 87 8.08 -1.46 -9.08
C LEU A 87 7.16 -1.10 -10.24
N THR A 88 6.86 -2.06 -11.08
CA THR A 88 5.84 -1.95 -12.13
C THR A 88 4.76 -2.98 -11.88
N ILE A 89 3.50 -2.54 -11.78
CA ILE A 89 2.32 -3.37 -11.55
C ILE A 89 1.42 -3.28 -12.79
N TYR A 90 1.09 -4.40 -13.40
CA TYR A 90 0.19 -4.51 -14.54
C TYR A 90 -1.17 -5.04 -14.08
N LYS A 91 -2.25 -4.46 -14.57
CA LYS A 91 -3.63 -4.89 -14.21
C LYS A 91 -3.96 -6.35 -14.57
N ASP A 92 -3.21 -6.95 -15.48
CA ASP A 92 -3.37 -8.33 -15.95
C ASP A 92 -2.80 -9.40 -15.00
N GLY A 93 -2.41 -9.02 -13.77
CA GLY A 93 -1.96 -9.95 -12.73
C GLY A 93 -0.45 -10.22 -12.72
N TRP A 94 0.34 -9.30 -13.29
CA TRP A 94 1.80 -9.37 -13.27
C TRP A 94 2.42 -8.15 -12.59
N LEU A 95 3.56 -8.34 -11.97
CA LEU A 95 4.42 -7.26 -11.50
C LEU A 95 5.90 -7.54 -11.81
N GLU A 96 6.69 -6.47 -11.81
CA GLU A 96 8.14 -6.51 -11.98
C GLU A 96 8.80 -5.58 -10.97
N PHE A 97 9.90 -6.01 -10.38
CA PHE A 97 10.76 -5.13 -9.58
C PHE A 97 11.72 -4.39 -10.51
N ALA A 98 11.16 -3.57 -11.36
CA ALA A 98 11.86 -2.79 -12.37
C ALA A 98 11.05 -1.55 -12.74
N ILE A 99 11.72 -0.52 -13.22
CA ILE A 99 11.10 0.68 -13.77
C ILE A 99 10.86 0.44 -15.27
N ARG A 100 9.62 0.58 -15.72
CA ARG A 100 9.24 0.51 -17.12
C ARG A 100 8.82 1.86 -17.65
N ASP A 101 9.28 2.20 -18.85
CA ASP A 101 8.76 3.37 -19.54
C ASP A 101 7.41 3.02 -20.18
N VAL A 102 6.42 3.89 -19.97
CA VAL A 102 5.03 3.67 -20.40
C VAL A 102 4.58 4.87 -21.23
N LEU A 103 4.38 4.64 -22.52
CA LEU A 103 3.88 5.68 -23.42
C LEU A 103 2.43 6.03 -23.13
N GLY A 104 2.10 7.33 -23.24
CA GLY A 104 0.74 7.83 -23.05
C GLY A 104 0.27 7.79 -21.59
N SER A 105 1.20 7.66 -20.63
CA SER A 105 0.91 7.65 -19.20
C SER A 105 0.82 9.05 -18.60
N ILE A 106 0.08 9.16 -17.51
CA ILE A 106 0.08 10.33 -16.62
C ILE A 106 1.22 10.15 -15.61
N ARG A 107 1.98 11.22 -15.36
CA ARG A 107 3.11 11.21 -14.43
C ARG A 107 2.89 12.24 -13.34
N THR A 108 3.15 11.88 -12.10
CA THR A 108 3.11 12.79 -10.96
C THR A 108 4.34 12.58 -10.08
N GLU A 109 4.69 13.60 -9.33
CA GLU A 109 5.80 13.53 -8.38
C GLU A 109 5.53 12.45 -7.32
N LEU A 110 6.51 11.57 -7.13
CA LEU A 110 6.60 10.65 -6.01
C LEU A 110 7.64 11.22 -5.05
N SER A 111 7.21 11.64 -3.87
CA SER A 111 8.11 12.15 -2.84
C SER A 111 8.29 11.13 -1.70
N GLN A 112 9.20 11.42 -0.79
CA GLN A 112 9.46 10.55 0.36
C GLN A 112 9.44 11.34 1.67
N TYR A 113 8.77 10.81 2.68
CA TYR A 113 8.80 11.35 4.04
C TYR A 113 8.93 10.21 5.06
N ARG A 114 9.95 10.25 5.90
CA ARG A 114 10.27 9.21 6.90
C ARG A 114 10.32 7.78 6.34
N GLY A 115 10.77 7.65 5.10
CA GLY A 115 10.87 6.34 4.42
C GLY A 115 9.66 5.97 3.58
N TYR A 116 8.49 6.60 3.77
CA TYR A 116 7.26 6.30 3.04
C TYR A 116 7.14 7.06 1.72
N PHE A 117 6.49 6.47 0.74
CA PHE A 117 6.15 7.13 -0.51
C PHE A 117 4.93 8.03 -0.35
N LEU A 118 5.01 9.24 -0.90
CA LEU A 118 3.94 10.22 -0.89
C LEU A 118 3.63 10.70 -2.30
N VAL A 119 2.35 10.91 -2.58
CA VAL A 119 1.84 11.58 -3.78
C VAL A 119 0.93 12.73 -3.39
N LYS A 120 0.77 13.73 -4.26
CA LYS A 120 -0.23 14.78 -4.05
C LYS A 120 -1.62 14.21 -4.29
N ALA A 121 -2.53 14.48 -3.35
CA ALA A 121 -3.92 14.04 -3.41
C ALA A 121 -4.86 15.15 -2.93
N GLN A 122 -6.11 15.08 -3.38
CA GLN A 122 -7.18 15.98 -2.96
C GLN A 122 -8.47 15.17 -2.77
N SER A 123 -9.23 15.49 -1.73
CA SER A 123 -10.57 14.94 -1.47
C SER A 123 -11.38 15.94 -0.67
N ASN A 124 -12.64 16.19 -1.06
CA ASN A 124 -13.63 17.05 -0.35
C ASN A 124 -13.04 18.37 0.14
N GLY A 125 -12.34 19.11 -0.75
CA GLY A 125 -11.72 20.41 -0.44
C GLY A 125 -10.44 20.35 0.36
N VAL A 126 -10.04 19.19 0.89
CA VAL A 126 -8.74 18.96 1.54
C VAL A 126 -7.71 18.59 0.49
N SER A 127 -6.60 19.30 0.47
CA SER A 127 -5.46 19.02 -0.42
C SER A 127 -4.21 18.75 0.40
N GLY A 128 -3.39 17.79 -0.03
CA GLY A 128 -2.14 17.49 0.66
C GLY A 128 -1.41 16.28 0.08
N SER A 129 -0.56 15.66 0.87
CA SER A 129 0.11 14.43 0.50
C SER A 129 -0.70 13.22 0.96
N MET A 130 -0.76 12.18 0.14
CA MET A 130 -1.24 10.87 0.53
C MET A 130 -0.05 9.93 0.68
N LEU A 131 0.03 9.24 1.81
CA LEU A 131 0.92 8.10 1.97
C LEU A 131 0.37 6.97 1.09
N VAL A 132 1.21 6.49 0.16
CA VAL A 132 0.86 5.39 -0.72
C VAL A 132 1.12 4.08 0.01
N ASP A 133 0.04 3.39 0.35
CA ASP A 133 0.07 2.13 1.09
C ASP A 133 -0.64 1.03 0.28
N LEU A 134 0.15 0.19 -0.40
CA LEU A 134 -0.37 -0.96 -1.15
C LEU A 134 -0.83 -2.11 -0.23
N GLY A 135 -0.46 -2.04 1.07
CA GLY A 135 -0.93 -2.94 2.11
C GLY A 135 -2.21 -2.47 2.80
N ALA A 136 -2.80 -1.35 2.39
CA ALA A 136 -4.02 -0.84 2.99
C ALA A 136 -5.28 -1.48 2.37
N THR A 137 -6.13 -2.05 3.22
CA THR A 137 -7.45 -2.59 2.80
C THR A 137 -8.38 -1.46 2.34
N VAL A 138 -8.34 -0.33 3.06
CA VAL A 138 -9.16 0.87 2.83
C VAL A 138 -8.30 2.12 2.99
N GLY A 139 -8.78 3.25 2.48
CA GLY A 139 -8.11 4.53 2.72
C GLY A 139 -8.48 5.14 4.07
N TYR A 140 -7.62 6.03 4.56
CA TYR A 140 -7.88 6.87 5.74
C TYR A 140 -7.57 8.34 5.42
N GLY A 141 -8.38 9.23 6.02
CA GLY A 141 -8.19 10.67 5.89
C GLY A 141 -8.33 11.38 7.22
N ILE A 142 -7.88 12.64 7.29
CA ILE A 142 -8.16 13.50 8.43
C ILE A 142 -9.67 13.79 8.52
N ARG A 143 -10.14 14.15 9.71
CA ARG A 143 -11.57 14.36 9.98
C ARG A 143 -12.23 15.37 9.04
N GLU A 144 -11.51 16.39 8.67
CA GLU A 144 -11.96 17.49 7.81
C GLU A 144 -12.37 17.02 6.40
N ALA A 145 -11.75 15.93 5.91
CA ALA A 145 -12.09 15.34 4.62
C ALA A 145 -13.51 14.73 4.58
N PHE A 146 -14.13 14.52 5.74
CA PHE A 146 -15.46 13.90 5.87
C PHE A 146 -16.55 14.89 6.34
N CYS A 147 -16.24 16.20 6.40
CA CYS A 147 -17.21 17.21 6.79
C CYS A 147 -18.36 17.28 5.79
N GLY A 148 -19.60 17.13 6.29
CA GLY A 148 -20.81 17.14 5.47
C GLY A 148 -21.17 15.81 4.81
N GLU A 149 -20.32 14.79 4.94
CA GLU A 149 -20.53 13.48 4.35
C GLU A 149 -21.34 12.54 5.25
N THR A 150 -22.09 11.63 4.62
CA THR A 150 -22.82 10.58 5.33
C THR A 150 -22.08 9.24 5.18
N PRO A 151 -21.74 8.55 6.27
CA PRO A 151 -21.08 7.26 6.16
C PRO A 151 -22.04 6.20 5.60
N TYR A 152 -21.56 5.35 4.68
CA TYR A 152 -22.28 4.20 4.19
C TYR A 152 -22.14 2.97 5.10
N CYS A 153 -21.08 2.91 5.90
CA CYS A 153 -20.83 1.88 6.89
C CYS A 153 -20.42 2.55 8.22
N LEU A 154 -21.07 2.16 9.30
CA LEU A 154 -20.86 2.78 10.61
C LEU A 154 -19.75 2.10 11.41
N ASP A 155 -19.39 0.86 11.07
CA ASP A 155 -18.46 0.03 11.85
C ASP A 155 -17.72 -0.97 10.93
N LYS A 156 -16.77 -0.46 10.16
CA LYS A 156 -15.87 -1.30 9.35
C LYS A 156 -14.72 -1.79 10.20
N TYR A 157 -14.60 -3.10 10.32
CA TYR A 157 -13.43 -3.75 10.93
C TYR A 157 -12.20 -3.63 10.02
N ASP A 158 -11.07 -3.33 10.63
CA ASP A 158 -9.74 -3.37 10.06
C ASP A 158 -8.74 -3.85 11.12
N TYR A 159 -7.56 -4.29 10.72
CA TYR A 159 -6.54 -4.80 11.62
C TYR A 159 -5.14 -4.35 11.19
N ASN A 160 -4.38 -3.86 12.14
CA ASN A 160 -2.96 -3.57 11.93
C ASN A 160 -2.17 -4.24 13.07
N PRO A 161 -1.09 -5.00 12.78
CA PRO A 161 -0.35 -5.73 13.80
C PRO A 161 0.21 -4.87 14.95
N GLU A 162 0.44 -3.57 14.71
CA GLU A 162 0.93 -2.62 15.72
C GLU A 162 -0.20 -1.93 16.48
N LEU A 163 -1.32 -1.62 15.80
CA LEU A 163 -2.44 -0.88 16.39
C LEU A 163 -3.50 -1.81 16.98
N GLY A 164 -3.50 -3.07 16.57
CA GLY A 164 -4.53 -4.03 16.91
C GLY A 164 -5.79 -3.89 16.05
N GLU A 165 -6.93 -4.25 16.61
CA GLU A 165 -8.23 -4.14 15.97
C GLU A 165 -8.68 -2.68 15.90
N MET A 166 -9.19 -2.31 14.74
CA MET A 166 -9.68 -0.97 14.47
C MET A 166 -11.10 -1.04 13.92
N HIS A 167 -11.90 -0.04 14.30
CA HIS A 167 -13.26 0.11 13.83
C HIS A 167 -13.46 1.54 13.35
N SER A 168 -13.98 1.70 12.13
CA SER A 168 -14.07 3.00 11.49
C SER A 168 -15.39 3.20 10.78
N LYS A 169 -15.91 4.43 10.80
CA LYS A 169 -16.96 4.84 9.86
C LYS A 169 -16.35 5.02 8.49
N MET A 170 -17.03 4.47 7.46
CA MET A 170 -16.54 4.52 6.09
C MET A 170 -17.43 5.38 5.20
N TYR A 171 -16.78 6.03 4.25
CA TYR A 171 -17.38 6.95 3.29
C TYR A 171 -16.88 6.62 1.89
N HIS A 172 -17.73 6.80 0.89
CA HIS A 172 -17.31 6.82 -0.50
C HIS A 172 -16.79 8.23 -0.81
N GLN A 173 -15.49 8.37 -0.96
CA GLN A 173 -14.83 9.65 -1.21
C GLN A 173 -14.23 9.73 -2.60
N ASP A 174 -14.50 10.79 -3.31
CA ASP A 174 -13.79 11.10 -4.54
C ASP A 174 -12.41 11.65 -4.20
N VAL A 175 -11.39 10.87 -4.55
CA VAL A 175 -9.98 11.24 -4.38
C VAL A 175 -9.38 11.53 -5.75
N THR A 176 -8.65 12.62 -5.85
CA THR A 176 -7.94 13.03 -7.07
C THR A 176 -6.44 12.91 -6.86
N ILE A 177 -5.78 12.16 -7.74
CA ILE A 177 -4.32 12.02 -7.84
C ILE A 177 -3.93 12.27 -9.29
N ALA A 178 -2.99 13.19 -9.55
CA ALA A 178 -2.50 13.50 -10.89
C ALA A 178 -3.59 13.89 -11.91
N GLY A 179 -4.70 14.49 -11.44
CA GLY A 179 -5.85 14.83 -12.26
C GLY A 179 -6.81 13.66 -12.54
N ILE A 180 -6.50 12.44 -12.07
CA ILE A 180 -7.40 11.29 -12.14
C ILE A 180 -8.24 11.27 -10.86
N THR A 181 -9.56 11.31 -10.99
CA THR A 181 -10.49 11.18 -9.86
C THR A 181 -11.07 9.77 -9.82
N ARG A 182 -11.02 9.15 -8.65
CA ARG A 182 -11.61 7.84 -8.37
C ARG A 182 -12.31 7.85 -7.03
N THR A 183 -13.46 7.17 -6.95
CA THR A 183 -14.14 6.94 -5.68
C THR A 183 -13.40 5.85 -4.90
N MET A 184 -13.06 6.13 -3.66
CA MET A 184 -12.40 5.23 -2.73
C MET A 184 -13.24 5.03 -1.47
N ASP A 185 -13.14 3.84 -0.90
CA ASP A 185 -13.61 3.60 0.46
C ASP A 185 -12.59 4.18 1.44
N MET A 186 -12.98 5.22 2.16
CA MET A 186 -12.13 5.94 3.10
C MET A 186 -12.82 6.12 4.44
N GLY A 187 -12.03 6.05 5.52
CA GLY A 187 -12.50 6.27 6.87
C GLY A 187 -11.66 7.27 7.65
N TYR A 188 -12.19 7.68 8.80
CA TYR A 188 -11.42 8.36 9.82
C TYR A 188 -11.17 7.42 10.98
N ASN A 189 -9.89 7.24 11.30
CA ASN A 189 -9.47 6.55 12.51
C ASN A 189 -8.37 7.37 13.20
N LYS A 190 -8.60 7.74 14.47
CA LYS A 190 -7.67 8.58 15.24
C LYS A 190 -6.31 7.91 15.49
N ASP A 191 -6.28 6.58 15.59
CA ASP A 191 -5.05 5.84 15.88
C ASP A 191 -4.18 5.70 14.62
N VAL A 192 -4.79 5.67 13.43
CA VAL A 192 -4.10 5.77 12.15
C VAL A 192 -3.65 7.21 11.88
N MET A 193 -4.60 8.15 11.93
CA MET A 193 -4.36 9.56 11.53
C MET A 193 -3.70 10.40 12.63
N GLY A 194 -3.64 9.91 13.88
CA GLY A 194 -2.91 10.54 14.99
C GLY A 194 -1.42 10.21 15.07
N ARG A 195 -0.91 9.36 14.16
CA ARG A 195 0.51 9.02 14.12
C ARG A 195 1.37 10.26 13.77
N PRO A 196 2.66 10.29 14.16
CA PRO A 196 3.55 11.44 13.91
C PRO A 196 3.74 11.83 12.44
N LEU A 197 3.28 11.00 11.51
CA LEU A 197 3.28 11.27 10.07
C LEU A 197 2.16 12.25 9.66
N CYS A 198 1.01 12.20 10.37
CA CYS A 198 -0.25 12.75 9.90
C CYS A 198 -0.43 14.26 9.89
N PRO A 199 0.28 15.09 10.69
CA PRO A 199 0.17 16.54 10.52
C PRO A 199 0.56 17.04 9.12
N GLN A 200 1.36 16.25 8.39
CA GLN A 200 1.83 16.59 7.04
C GLN A 200 1.26 15.69 5.94
N VAL A 201 0.54 14.63 6.33
CA VAL A 201 0.00 13.60 5.44
C VAL A 201 -1.48 13.40 5.76
N PRO A 202 -2.37 14.23 5.16
CA PRO A 202 -3.82 14.17 5.43
C PRO A 202 -4.50 12.89 4.94
N PHE A 203 -3.84 12.07 4.13
CA PHE A 203 -4.40 10.84 3.58
C PHE A 203 -3.43 9.67 3.64
N VAL A 204 -3.98 8.47 3.82
CA VAL A 204 -3.29 7.17 3.65
C VAL A 204 -4.16 6.32 2.75
N GLY A 205 -3.58 5.62 1.77
CA GLY A 205 -4.36 4.73 0.93
C GLY A 205 -3.60 4.15 -0.25
N SER A 206 -4.24 3.21 -0.93
CA SER A 206 -3.68 2.54 -2.09
C SER A 206 -3.95 3.31 -3.38
N VAL A 207 -3.04 3.20 -4.34
CA VAL A 207 -3.21 3.72 -5.70
C VAL A 207 -3.82 2.68 -6.67
N THR A 208 -4.26 1.54 -6.16
CA THR A 208 -4.79 0.40 -6.93
C THR A 208 -5.90 0.79 -7.92
N ASN A 209 -6.74 1.76 -7.55
CA ASN A 209 -7.87 2.21 -8.37
C ASN A 209 -7.52 3.34 -9.34
N PHE A 210 -6.28 3.86 -9.33
CA PHE A 210 -5.90 5.03 -10.13
C PHE A 210 -5.25 4.69 -11.48
N PHE A 211 -5.12 3.42 -11.82
CA PHE A 211 -4.62 2.98 -13.12
C PHE A 211 -5.50 1.87 -13.70
N ASP A 212 -5.60 1.83 -15.01
CA ASP A 212 -6.43 0.86 -15.73
C ASP A 212 -5.58 -0.21 -16.44
N GLU A 213 -4.30 0.09 -16.73
CA GLU A 213 -3.36 -0.83 -17.40
C GLU A 213 -2.13 -1.10 -16.53
N VAL A 214 -1.42 -0.03 -16.13
CA VAL A 214 -0.12 -0.15 -15.44
C VAL A 214 0.15 0.99 -14.49
N CYS A 215 0.76 0.65 -13.34
CA CYS A 215 1.30 1.60 -12.37
C CYS A 215 2.80 1.37 -12.20
N VAL A 216 3.61 2.43 -12.26
CA VAL A 216 5.05 2.36 -12.06
C VAL A 216 5.49 3.28 -10.93
N PHE A 217 6.19 2.72 -9.96
CA PHE A 217 6.95 3.46 -8.96
C PHE A 217 8.37 3.66 -9.53
N ASP A 218 8.56 4.78 -10.22
CA ASP A 218 9.88 5.15 -10.76
C ASP A 218 10.70 5.83 -9.66
N THR A 219 11.37 5.04 -8.88
CA THR A 219 12.19 5.49 -7.75
C THR A 219 13.52 6.13 -8.17
N ARG A 220 13.90 6.01 -9.44
CA ARG A 220 15.08 6.69 -10.00
C ARG A 220 14.79 8.15 -10.29
N ASN A 221 13.63 8.43 -10.92
CA ASN A 221 13.21 9.78 -11.28
C ASN A 221 12.21 10.39 -10.28
N TRP A 222 11.83 9.65 -9.26
CA TRP A 222 10.84 10.03 -8.25
C TRP A 222 9.50 10.38 -8.88
N LEU A 223 8.97 9.48 -9.69
CA LEU A 223 7.68 9.60 -10.35
C LEU A 223 6.77 8.42 -10.01
N LEU A 224 5.49 8.69 -9.79
CA LEU A 224 4.43 7.72 -9.94
C LEU A 224 3.85 7.88 -11.35
N ILE A 225 3.81 6.79 -12.10
CA ILE A 225 3.36 6.75 -13.49
C ILE A 225 2.11 5.87 -13.56
N LEU A 226 1.02 6.41 -14.10
CA LEU A 226 -0.30 5.77 -14.14
C LEU A 226 -0.82 5.72 -15.58
N LYS A 227 -1.34 4.56 -15.99
CA LYS A 227 -2.01 4.37 -17.28
C LYS A 227 -3.24 3.47 -17.17
#